data_fb75bb8f1061526d7216ed0a4e7135b5
#
_entry.id   fb75bb8f1061526d7216ed0a4e7135b5
#
_cell.length_a   1.000
_cell.length_b   1.000
_cell.length_c   1.000
_cell.angle_alpha   90.00
_cell.angle_beta   90.00
_cell.angle_gamma   90.00
#
_symmetry.space_group_name_H-M   'P 1'
#
loop_
_entity.id
_entity.type
_entity.pdbx_description
1 polymer ?
#
loop_
_entity_poly.entity_id
_entity_poly.type
_entity_poly.pdbx_seq_one_letter_code
_entity_poly.pdbx_strand_id
1 'polypeptide(L)'
;MKSATELLEAYLNNVGTPRISASQFAEDGVLELPWVKAHAQGPAAVEKLLTGMLAKVPDFRFKNLTYFIQTPDKVAAEYQVEALVADTGKIYQQTYAGVLLAENGKIKLLREALDTAAASRAFSKD
;
A
#
# COMPACT_ATOMS: atom_id res chain seq x y z
N MET A 1 7.08 9.17 -19.14
CA MET A 1 7.10 9.12 -17.65
C MET A 1 5.72 8.65 -17.18
N LYS A 2 5.68 7.92 -16.08
CA LYS A 2 4.43 7.34 -15.59
C LYS A 2 3.50 8.40 -15.01
N SER A 3 2.20 8.24 -15.29
CA SER A 3 1.14 9.02 -14.65
C SER A 3 0.89 8.51 -13.23
N ALA A 4 0.13 9.26 -12.44
CA ALA A 4 -0.27 8.84 -11.09
C ALA A 4 -0.99 7.49 -11.12
N THR A 5 -1.91 7.28 -12.06
CA THR A 5 -2.63 6.01 -12.21
C THR A 5 -1.66 4.86 -12.51
N GLU A 6 -0.73 5.06 -13.44
CA GLU A 6 0.25 4.02 -13.78
C GLU A 6 1.16 3.69 -12.60
N LEU A 7 1.55 4.70 -11.82
CA LEU A 7 2.36 4.50 -10.62
C LEU A 7 1.61 3.71 -9.55
N LEU A 8 0.33 4.04 -9.33
CA LEU A 8 -0.48 3.30 -8.37
C LEU A 8 -0.62 1.85 -8.78
N GLU A 9 -0.93 1.59 -10.04
CA GLU A 9 -1.06 0.22 -10.55
C GLU A 9 0.25 -0.55 -10.42
N ALA A 10 1.37 0.08 -10.77
CA ALA A 10 2.68 -0.57 -10.64
C ALA A 10 3.00 -0.90 -9.18
N TYR A 11 2.65 -0.01 -8.26
CA TYR A 11 2.82 -0.25 -6.83
C TYR A 11 1.93 -1.40 -6.34
N LEU A 12 0.62 -1.33 -6.61
CA LEU A 12 -0.34 -2.31 -6.11
C LEU A 12 -0.08 -3.70 -6.68
N ASN A 13 0.29 -3.79 -7.95
CA ASN A 13 0.46 -5.08 -8.63
C ASN A 13 1.76 -5.79 -8.26
N ASN A 14 2.69 -5.11 -7.58
CA ASN A 14 4.01 -5.66 -7.30
C ASN A 14 4.33 -5.78 -5.81
N VAL A 15 3.33 -5.68 -4.92
CA VAL A 15 3.61 -5.74 -3.48
C VAL A 15 4.18 -7.09 -3.04
N GLY A 16 3.95 -8.15 -3.83
CA GLY A 16 4.59 -9.45 -3.60
C GLY A 16 6.09 -9.45 -3.91
N THR A 17 6.58 -8.44 -4.59
CA THR A 17 8.00 -8.22 -4.83
C THR A 17 8.33 -6.81 -4.33
N PRO A 18 8.55 -6.64 -3.02
CA PRO A 18 8.64 -5.30 -2.40
C PRO A 18 9.60 -4.33 -3.07
N ARG A 19 10.72 -4.83 -3.57
CA ARG A 19 11.72 -3.98 -4.25
C ARG A 19 11.11 -3.28 -5.48
N ILE A 20 10.27 -4.00 -6.24
CA ILE A 20 9.66 -3.43 -7.45
C ILE A 20 8.62 -2.38 -7.08
N SER A 21 7.71 -2.68 -6.14
CA SER A 21 6.74 -1.70 -5.65
C SER A 21 7.45 -0.46 -5.10
N ALA A 22 8.47 -0.67 -4.28
CA ALA A 22 9.21 0.44 -3.66
C ALA A 22 9.93 1.30 -4.70
N SER A 23 10.36 0.71 -5.83
CA SER A 23 11.07 1.45 -6.88
C SER A 23 10.20 2.51 -7.56
N GLN A 24 8.89 2.49 -7.37
CA GLN A 24 7.99 3.49 -7.92
C GLN A 24 8.06 4.82 -7.15
N PHE A 25 8.65 4.82 -5.95
CA PHE A 25 8.74 6.03 -5.11
C PHE A 25 9.96 6.87 -5.46
N ALA A 26 9.79 8.20 -5.40
CA ALA A 26 10.92 9.13 -5.43
C ALA A 26 11.79 8.92 -4.18
N GLU A 27 13.04 9.39 -4.23
CA GLU A 27 13.96 9.28 -3.09
C GLU A 27 13.37 9.92 -1.82
N ASP A 28 12.63 11.02 -1.99
CA ASP A 28 11.94 11.70 -0.90
C ASP A 28 10.44 11.38 -0.87
N GLY A 29 10.01 10.40 -1.64
CA GLY A 29 8.61 9.97 -1.67
C GLY A 29 8.23 9.28 -0.38
N VAL A 30 6.97 9.43 0.03
CA VAL A 30 6.48 8.95 1.31
C VAL A 30 5.30 8.01 1.11
N LEU A 31 5.36 6.87 1.79
CA LEU A 31 4.19 6.01 2.02
C LEU A 31 3.78 6.21 3.46
N GLU A 32 2.54 6.64 3.69
CA GLU A 32 2.07 6.82 5.06
C GLU A 32 0.68 6.26 5.27
N LEU A 33 0.50 5.61 6.42
CA LEU A 33 -0.77 5.11 6.90
C LEU A 33 -0.96 5.70 8.30
N PRO A 34 -1.44 6.95 8.40
CA PRO A 34 -1.40 7.67 9.68
C PRO A 34 -2.27 7.04 10.77
N TRP A 35 -3.33 6.32 10.38
CA TRP A 35 -4.23 5.69 11.36
C TRP A 35 -3.60 4.52 12.10
N VAL A 36 -2.52 3.94 11.55
CA VAL A 36 -1.73 2.90 12.22
C VAL A 36 -0.30 3.37 12.47
N LYS A 37 -0.05 4.67 12.32
CA LYS A 37 1.25 5.31 12.59
C LYS A 37 2.40 4.71 11.79
N ALA A 38 2.11 4.28 10.55
CA ALA A 38 3.14 3.81 9.63
C ALA A 38 3.59 4.95 8.74
N HIS A 39 4.90 5.06 8.55
CA HIS A 39 5.51 6.10 7.73
C HIS A 39 6.84 5.59 7.19
N ALA A 40 7.00 5.65 5.87
CA ALA A 40 8.24 5.24 5.21
C ALA A 40 8.62 6.26 4.15
N GLN A 41 9.85 6.77 4.21
CA GLN A 41 10.35 7.74 3.23
C GLN A 41 11.45 7.10 2.39
N GLY A 42 11.26 7.13 1.07
CA GLY A 42 12.20 6.61 0.11
C GLY A 42 12.03 5.12 -0.18
N PRO A 43 12.56 4.65 -1.32
CA PRO A 43 12.37 3.25 -1.73
C PRO A 43 12.85 2.21 -0.71
N ALA A 44 14.00 2.42 -0.07
CA ALA A 44 14.52 1.44 0.88
C ALA A 44 13.59 1.25 2.09
N ALA A 45 13.05 2.36 2.63
CA ALA A 45 12.14 2.30 3.76
C ALA A 45 10.79 1.68 3.37
N VAL A 46 10.29 1.99 2.16
CA VAL A 46 9.05 1.40 1.65
C VAL A 46 9.24 -0.10 1.45
N GLU A 47 10.35 -0.53 0.89
CA GLU A 47 10.65 -1.95 0.71
C GLU A 47 10.65 -2.69 2.06
N LYS A 48 11.27 -2.09 3.07
CA LYS A 48 11.33 -2.67 4.42
C LYS A 48 9.94 -2.84 5.03
N LEU A 49 9.09 -1.82 4.87
CA LEU A 49 7.72 -1.86 5.39
C LEU A 49 6.91 -2.96 4.71
N LEU A 50 7.00 -3.08 3.39
CA LEU A 50 6.29 -4.12 2.65
C LEU A 50 6.82 -5.52 2.99
N THR A 51 8.12 -5.67 3.14
CA THR A 51 8.74 -6.94 3.55
C THR A 51 8.21 -7.38 4.92
N GLY A 52 8.08 -6.44 5.86
CA GLY A 52 7.50 -6.71 7.17
C GLY A 52 6.05 -7.17 7.09
N MET A 53 5.27 -6.57 6.19
CA MET A 53 3.88 -6.97 5.99
C MET A 53 3.80 -8.39 5.42
N LEU A 54 4.64 -8.72 4.44
CA LEU A 54 4.65 -10.07 3.85
C LEU A 54 5.10 -11.14 4.85
N ALA A 55 5.93 -10.80 5.82
CA ALA A 55 6.30 -11.73 6.89
C ALA A 55 5.08 -12.13 7.72
N LYS A 56 4.13 -11.22 7.92
CA LYS A 56 2.90 -11.46 8.68
C LYS A 56 1.79 -12.03 7.83
N VAL A 57 1.69 -11.56 6.59
CA VAL A 57 0.63 -11.93 5.64
C VAL A 57 1.29 -12.33 4.32
N PRO A 58 1.76 -13.58 4.21
CA PRO A 58 2.55 -14.00 3.03
C PRO A 58 1.86 -13.80 1.69
N ASP A 59 0.54 -13.92 1.66
CA ASP A 59 -0.23 -13.78 0.43
C ASP A 59 -0.88 -12.40 0.30
N PHE A 60 -0.31 -11.39 0.95
CA PHE A 60 -0.79 -10.01 0.86
C PHE A 60 -0.73 -9.53 -0.59
N ARG A 61 -1.90 -9.33 -1.19
CA ARG A 61 -2.06 -8.86 -2.57
C ARG A 61 -3.28 -7.98 -2.64
N PHE A 62 -3.17 -6.89 -3.38
CA PHE A 62 -4.32 -6.00 -3.60
C PHE A 62 -5.23 -6.53 -4.69
N LYS A 63 -6.52 -6.28 -4.53
CA LYS A 63 -7.56 -6.65 -5.49
C LYS A 63 -8.67 -5.60 -5.48
N ASN A 64 -9.56 -5.67 -6.47
CA ASN A 64 -10.79 -4.85 -6.54
C ASN A 64 -10.49 -3.35 -6.54
N LEU A 65 -9.57 -2.93 -7.41
CA LEU A 65 -9.20 -1.52 -7.55
C LEU A 65 -10.35 -0.72 -8.17
N THR A 66 -10.77 0.34 -7.48
CA THR A 66 -11.82 1.25 -7.93
C THR A 66 -11.28 2.68 -7.89
N TYR A 67 -11.33 3.37 -9.03
CA TYR A 67 -10.87 4.76 -9.12
C TYR A 67 -12.00 5.72 -8.83
N PHE A 68 -11.71 6.76 -8.07
CA PHE A 68 -12.66 7.84 -7.80
C PHE A 68 -12.26 9.15 -8.48
N ILE A 69 -10.96 9.46 -8.49
CA ILE A 69 -10.42 10.67 -9.10
C ILE A 69 -9.13 10.30 -9.82
N GLN A 70 -9.00 10.74 -11.07
CA GLN A 70 -7.78 10.52 -11.85
C GLN A 70 -7.41 11.80 -12.60
N THR A 71 -6.20 12.29 -12.36
CA THR A 71 -5.56 13.36 -13.15
C THR A 71 -4.15 12.87 -13.47
N PRO A 72 -3.39 13.53 -14.35
CA PRO A 72 -2.04 13.06 -14.69
C PRO A 72 -1.12 12.90 -13.48
N ASP A 73 -1.26 13.74 -12.45
CA ASP A 73 -0.38 13.75 -11.29
C ASP A 73 -1.05 13.36 -9.97
N LYS A 74 -2.35 13.02 -9.99
CA LYS A 74 -3.09 12.65 -8.77
C LYS A 74 -4.07 11.53 -9.06
N VAL A 75 -4.20 10.61 -8.10
CA VAL A 75 -5.21 9.58 -8.16
C VAL A 75 -5.74 9.29 -6.76
N ALA A 76 -7.07 9.11 -6.65
CA ALA A 76 -7.71 8.64 -5.43
C ALA A 76 -8.48 7.37 -5.77
N ALA A 77 -8.28 6.33 -4.98
CA ALA A 77 -8.82 5.01 -5.28
C ALA A 77 -9.04 4.21 -4.00
N GLU A 78 -9.85 3.16 -4.12
CA GLU A 78 -9.97 2.12 -3.10
C GLU A 78 -9.50 0.80 -3.65
N TYR A 79 -8.95 -0.02 -2.78
CA TYR A 79 -8.50 -1.37 -3.13
C TYR A 79 -8.52 -2.24 -1.88
N GLN A 80 -8.59 -3.54 -2.06
CA GLN A 80 -8.86 -4.49 -0.98
C GLN A 80 -7.78 -5.55 -0.89
N VAL A 81 -7.67 -6.13 0.32
CA VAL A 81 -6.83 -7.29 0.59
C VAL A 81 -7.68 -8.31 1.34
N GLU A 82 -7.47 -9.58 1.02
CA GLU A 82 -8.06 -10.69 1.75
C GLU A 82 -7.03 -11.80 1.77
N ALA A 83 -6.42 -12.04 2.93
CA ALA A 83 -5.33 -13.01 3.03
C ALA A 83 -5.15 -13.49 4.46
N LEU A 84 -4.58 -14.68 4.61
CA LEU A 84 -4.34 -15.30 5.91
C LEU A 84 -3.19 -14.63 6.64
N VAL A 85 -3.40 -14.32 7.92
CA VAL A 85 -2.36 -13.85 8.83
C VAL A 85 -1.67 -15.09 9.41
N ALA A 86 -0.37 -15.24 9.15
CA ALA A 86 0.36 -16.45 9.52
C ALA A 86 0.33 -16.72 11.03
N ASP A 87 0.55 -15.68 11.85
CA ASP A 87 0.65 -15.82 13.31
C ASP A 87 -0.67 -16.12 14.00
N THR A 88 -1.78 -15.62 13.47
CA THR A 88 -3.08 -15.73 14.15
C THR A 88 -3.99 -16.77 13.53
N GLY A 89 -3.75 -17.16 12.28
CA GLY A 89 -4.64 -18.03 11.53
C GLY A 89 -5.94 -17.38 11.10
N LYS A 90 -6.06 -16.07 11.28
CA LYS A 90 -7.24 -15.29 10.92
C LYS A 90 -7.09 -14.71 9.52
N ILE A 91 -8.22 -14.36 8.90
CA ILE A 91 -8.22 -13.69 7.60
C ILE A 91 -8.18 -12.18 7.80
N TYR A 92 -7.19 -11.53 7.20
CA TYR A 92 -7.11 -10.08 7.12
C TYR A 92 -7.92 -9.63 5.92
N GLN A 93 -9.08 -9.07 6.18
CA GLN A 93 -9.98 -8.55 5.16
C GLN A 93 -10.03 -7.04 5.34
N GLN A 94 -9.54 -6.31 4.35
CA GLN A 94 -9.29 -4.89 4.49
C GLN A 94 -9.68 -4.13 3.24
N THR A 95 -10.15 -2.89 3.43
CA THR A 95 -10.32 -1.91 2.37
C THR A 95 -9.40 -0.73 2.66
N TYR A 96 -8.56 -0.38 1.69
CA TYR A 96 -7.69 0.78 1.76
C TYR A 96 -8.26 1.88 0.87
N ALA A 97 -8.23 3.11 1.36
CA ALA A 97 -8.52 4.29 0.55
C ALA A 97 -7.20 5.05 0.39
N GLY A 98 -6.70 5.13 -0.84
CA GLY A 98 -5.40 5.72 -1.11
C GLY A 98 -5.50 6.98 -1.96
N VAL A 99 -4.67 7.97 -1.60
CA VAL A 99 -4.45 9.17 -2.41
C VAL A 99 -2.97 9.20 -2.79
N LEU A 100 -2.70 9.25 -4.09
CA LEU A 100 -1.33 9.27 -4.61
C LEU A 100 -1.07 10.57 -5.34
N LEU A 101 0.06 11.21 -5.00
CA LEU A 101 0.57 12.38 -5.70
C LEU A 101 1.85 11.98 -6.42
N ALA A 102 1.90 12.26 -7.72
CA ALA A 102 3.05 11.94 -8.57
C ALA A 102 3.82 13.20 -8.94
N GLU A 103 5.14 13.06 -9.05
CA GLU A 103 6.02 14.14 -9.48
C GLU A 103 7.17 13.53 -10.26
N ASN A 104 7.39 14.02 -11.47
CA ASN A 104 8.50 13.57 -12.34
C ASN A 104 8.50 12.05 -12.56
N GLY A 105 7.30 11.46 -12.72
CA GLY A 105 7.17 10.03 -13.01
C GLY A 105 7.43 9.11 -11.83
N LYS A 106 7.41 9.63 -10.61
CA LYS A 106 7.61 8.86 -9.38
C LYS A 106 6.55 9.23 -8.35
N ILE A 107 6.32 8.34 -7.38
CA ILE A 107 5.40 8.61 -6.28
C ILE A 107 6.05 9.57 -5.30
N LYS A 108 5.44 10.74 -5.12
CA LYS A 108 5.86 11.71 -4.12
C LYS A 108 5.19 11.44 -2.78
N LEU A 109 3.92 11.03 -2.82
CA LEU A 109 3.15 10.67 -1.63
C LEU A 109 2.14 9.60 -2.00
N LEU A 110 2.06 8.56 -1.19
CA LEU A 110 0.93 7.65 -1.18
C LEU A 110 0.43 7.60 0.26
N ARG A 111 -0.75 8.18 0.50
CA ARG A 111 -1.37 8.24 1.82
C ARG A 111 -2.58 7.33 1.82
N GLU A 112 -2.61 6.39 2.77
CA GLU A 112 -3.67 5.38 2.84
C GLU A 112 -4.42 5.44 4.16
N ALA A 113 -5.74 5.35 4.07
CA ALA A 113 -6.61 5.10 5.21
C ALA A 113 -7.09 3.65 5.13
N LEU A 114 -7.39 3.07 6.28
CA LEU A 114 -7.79 1.67 6.37
C LEU A 114 -8.72 1.46 7.55
N ASP A 115 -9.41 0.32 7.58
CA ASP A 115 -10.27 -0.06 8.69
C ASP A 115 -9.39 -0.61 9.83
N THR A 116 -9.17 0.22 10.84
CA THR A 116 -8.30 -0.14 11.96
C THR A 116 -8.91 -1.24 12.83
N ALA A 117 -10.24 -1.35 12.90
CA ALA A 117 -10.88 -2.43 13.63
C ALA A 117 -10.64 -3.78 12.96
N ALA A 118 -10.71 -3.83 11.62
CA ALA A 118 -10.40 -5.05 10.87
C ALA A 118 -8.95 -5.47 11.08
N ALA A 119 -8.02 -4.51 11.05
CA ALA A 119 -6.60 -4.78 11.31
C ALA A 119 -6.40 -5.34 12.72
N SER A 120 -6.99 -4.69 13.71
CA SER A 120 -6.87 -5.11 15.10
C SER A 120 -7.39 -6.54 15.29
N ARG A 121 -8.54 -6.87 14.71
CA ARG A 121 -9.12 -8.23 14.83
C ARG A 121 -8.22 -9.27 14.18
N ALA A 122 -7.71 -9.00 13.00
CA ALA A 122 -6.94 -9.98 12.24
C ALA A 122 -5.56 -10.26 12.85
N PHE A 123 -4.92 -9.24 13.42
CA PHE A 123 -3.56 -9.36 13.95
C PHE A 123 -3.54 -9.71 15.46
N SER A 124 -4.68 -9.72 16.13
CA SER A 124 -4.79 -10.11 17.53
C SER A 124 -4.89 -11.63 17.65
N LYS A 125 -4.17 -12.20 18.61
CA LYS A 125 -4.21 -13.65 18.87
C LYS A 125 -5.43 -14.09 19.68
N ASP A 126 -6.19 -13.18 20.17
CA ASP A 126 -7.39 -13.49 20.99
C ASP A 126 -8.58 -13.97 20.16
#